data_0a473f6c1a2c1ea1b46fbe79783a4436
#
_entry.id   0a473f6c1a2c1ea1b46fbe79783a4436
#
_cell.length_a   1.000
_cell.length_b   1.000
_cell.length_c   1.000
_cell.angle_alpha   90.00
_cell.angle_beta   90.00
_cell.angle_gamma   90.00
#
_symmetry.space_group_name_H-M   'P 1'
#
loop_
_entity.id
_entity.type
_entity.pdbx_description
1 polymer ?
#
loop_
_entity_poly.entity_id
_entity_poly.type
_entity_poly.pdbx_seq_one_letter_code
_entity_poly.pdbx_strand_id
1 'polypeptide(L)'
;MPTQTKENYLKAIYFLSQENIDVSITELSKKMNVSKPTANNMVKKMQEKGWLFYEKYKPVKLTIKGKRLGALIVRKHRLTEMFLSQVMSFGWEEVHDIAEEIEHINSNLFFDRMDEILGFPTLDPHGSPIPDKNGKVLKVNYLNLSTIKPGQKVRLCGLENSSKDLLLYLNKKKIKLGSVLSILHIEKFDNSFEILLENCNTSRSLKKRGGFGNTINSFWVI
;
A
#
# COMPACT_ATOMS: atom_id res chain seq x y z
N MET A 1 -10.64 -14.32 -18.12
CA MET A 1 -9.86 -13.65 -17.07
C MET A 1 -9.19 -12.41 -17.62
N PRO A 2 -8.82 -11.42 -16.81
CA PRO A 2 -8.04 -10.30 -17.29
C PRO A 2 -6.62 -10.76 -17.69
N THR A 3 -6.00 -10.07 -18.63
CA THR A 3 -4.57 -10.21 -18.91
C THR A 3 -3.79 -9.44 -17.84
N GLN A 4 -2.52 -9.78 -17.60
CA GLN A 4 -1.63 -9.08 -16.66
C GLN A 4 -1.74 -7.55 -16.78
N THR A 5 -1.66 -7.01 -17.99
CA THR A 5 -1.81 -5.56 -18.21
C THR A 5 -3.14 -5.01 -17.66
N LYS A 6 -4.27 -5.73 -17.86
CA LYS A 6 -5.56 -5.30 -17.34
C LYS A 6 -5.64 -5.41 -15.82
N GLU A 7 -4.98 -6.40 -15.24
CA GLU A 7 -4.85 -6.54 -13.79
C GLU A 7 -4.10 -5.37 -13.18
N ASN A 8 -2.96 -4.98 -13.77
CA ASN A 8 -2.20 -3.81 -13.34
C ASN A 8 -3.02 -2.52 -13.40
N TYR A 9 -3.81 -2.31 -14.49
CA TYR A 9 -4.72 -1.18 -14.57
C TYR A 9 -5.83 -1.22 -13.51
N LEU A 10 -6.44 -2.38 -13.26
CA LEU A 10 -7.45 -2.54 -12.20
C LEU A 10 -6.86 -2.22 -10.83
N LYS A 11 -5.66 -2.74 -10.53
CA LYS A 11 -4.93 -2.46 -9.29
C LYS A 11 -4.63 -0.97 -9.14
N ALA A 12 -4.12 -0.33 -10.19
CA ALA A 12 -3.82 1.10 -10.18
C ALA A 12 -5.08 1.96 -9.93
N ILE A 13 -6.18 1.69 -10.64
CA ILE A 13 -7.45 2.42 -10.46
C ILE A 13 -8.03 2.14 -9.07
N TYR A 14 -7.90 0.91 -8.57
CA TYR A 14 -8.36 0.55 -7.23
C TYR A 14 -7.63 1.38 -6.16
N PHE A 15 -6.31 1.47 -6.19
CA PHE A 15 -5.55 2.30 -5.24
C PHE A 15 -5.90 3.78 -5.37
N LEU A 16 -5.89 4.36 -6.56
CA LEU A 16 -6.25 5.76 -6.77
C LEU A 16 -7.66 6.08 -6.24
N SER A 17 -8.60 5.14 -6.38
CA SER A 17 -9.97 5.31 -5.88
C SER A 17 -10.08 5.24 -4.35
N GLN A 18 -9.14 4.57 -3.65
CA GLN A 18 -9.10 4.53 -2.18
C GLN A 18 -8.57 5.85 -1.59
N GLU A 19 -7.69 6.53 -2.29
CA GLU A 19 -7.13 7.84 -1.92
C GLU A 19 -8.14 9.00 -2.11
N ASN A 20 -9.41 8.70 -2.43
CA ASN A 20 -10.45 9.67 -2.78
C ASN A 20 -10.06 10.63 -3.92
N ILE A 21 -9.16 10.18 -4.79
CA ILE A 21 -8.73 10.92 -5.96
C ILE A 21 -9.70 10.58 -7.11
N ASP A 22 -10.23 11.61 -7.75
CA ASP A 22 -10.94 11.46 -9.00
C ASP A 22 -9.99 10.91 -10.08
N VAL A 23 -10.11 9.61 -10.40
CA VAL A 23 -9.17 8.91 -11.29
C VAL A 23 -9.31 9.43 -12.72
N SER A 24 -8.47 10.37 -13.09
CA SER A 24 -8.41 10.91 -14.46
C SER A 24 -7.53 10.03 -15.37
N ILE A 25 -7.77 10.12 -16.69
CA ILE A 25 -6.89 9.47 -17.69
C ILE A 25 -5.44 9.97 -17.55
N THR A 26 -5.25 11.24 -17.16
CA THR A 26 -3.91 11.82 -16.97
C THR A 26 -3.18 11.18 -15.80
N GLU A 27 -3.83 11.01 -14.67
CA GLU A 27 -3.22 10.36 -13.49
C GLU A 27 -2.96 8.88 -13.76
N LEU A 28 -3.93 8.20 -14.38
CA LEU A 28 -3.78 6.81 -14.75
C LEU A 28 -2.62 6.61 -15.75
N SER A 29 -2.47 7.49 -16.75
CA SER A 29 -1.36 7.42 -17.71
C SER A 29 0.00 7.61 -17.04
N LYS A 30 0.09 8.53 -16.07
CA LYS A 30 1.30 8.72 -15.24
C LYS A 30 1.59 7.49 -14.38
N LYS A 31 0.59 6.98 -13.66
CA LYS A 31 0.74 5.80 -12.78
C LYS A 31 1.19 4.56 -13.55
N MET A 32 0.68 4.38 -14.77
CA MET A 32 0.99 3.25 -15.64
C MET A 32 2.20 3.47 -16.55
N ASN A 33 2.82 4.66 -16.51
CA ASN A 33 3.92 5.07 -17.37
C ASN A 33 3.64 4.84 -18.88
N VAL A 34 2.45 5.28 -19.34
CA VAL A 34 2.01 5.15 -20.73
C VAL A 34 1.46 6.46 -21.26
N SER A 35 1.25 6.56 -22.56
CA SER A 35 0.59 7.72 -23.15
C SER A 35 -0.88 7.82 -22.77
N LYS A 36 -1.44 9.05 -22.73
CA LYS A 36 -2.89 9.24 -22.48
C LYS A 36 -3.79 8.49 -23.47
N PRO A 37 -3.51 8.46 -24.79
CA PRO A 37 -4.27 7.63 -25.75
C PRO A 37 -4.24 6.15 -25.38
N THR A 38 -3.09 5.61 -24.97
CA THR A 38 -2.96 4.20 -24.53
C THR A 38 -3.81 3.92 -23.30
N ALA A 39 -3.73 4.76 -22.27
CA ALA A 39 -4.55 4.64 -21.07
C ALA A 39 -6.05 4.74 -21.40
N ASN A 40 -6.46 5.69 -22.24
CA ASN A 40 -7.84 5.86 -22.65
C ASN A 40 -8.39 4.63 -23.40
N ASN A 41 -7.60 4.06 -24.34
CA ASN A 41 -8.00 2.85 -25.04
C ASN A 41 -8.15 1.65 -24.11
N MET A 42 -7.27 1.51 -23.09
CA MET A 42 -7.40 0.44 -22.11
C MET A 42 -8.65 0.62 -21.25
N VAL A 43 -8.93 1.84 -20.77
CA VAL A 43 -10.14 2.16 -19.99
C VAL A 43 -11.41 1.79 -20.78
N LYS A 44 -11.50 2.12 -22.09
CA LYS A 44 -12.63 1.71 -22.94
C LYS A 44 -12.80 0.20 -22.99
N LYS A 45 -11.72 -0.56 -23.24
CA LYS A 45 -11.75 -2.03 -23.25
C LYS A 45 -12.18 -2.63 -21.92
N MET A 46 -11.84 -1.98 -20.80
CA MET A 46 -12.25 -2.42 -19.46
C MET A 46 -13.72 -2.05 -19.17
N GLN A 47 -14.20 -0.93 -19.70
CA GLN A 47 -15.62 -0.54 -19.67
C GLN A 47 -16.48 -1.57 -20.42
N GLU A 48 -16.06 -2.01 -21.63
CA GLU A 48 -16.74 -3.07 -22.41
C GLU A 48 -16.86 -4.39 -21.64
N LYS A 49 -15.92 -4.67 -20.71
CA LYS A 49 -15.98 -5.83 -19.78
C LYS A 49 -16.87 -5.59 -18.56
N GLY A 50 -17.44 -4.39 -18.43
CA GLY A 50 -18.27 -4.01 -17.29
C GLY A 50 -17.49 -3.86 -16.00
N TRP A 51 -16.19 -3.54 -16.05
CA TRP A 51 -15.36 -3.33 -14.87
C TRP A 51 -15.28 -1.87 -14.44
N LEU A 52 -15.52 -0.94 -15.39
CA LEU A 52 -15.45 0.50 -15.18
C LEU A 52 -16.72 1.18 -15.69
N PHE A 53 -17.02 2.34 -15.08
CA PHE A 53 -17.82 3.39 -15.66
C PHE A 53 -16.87 4.46 -16.19
N TYR A 54 -17.01 4.83 -17.44
CA TYR A 54 -16.21 5.87 -18.07
C TYR A 54 -17.02 6.67 -19.07
N GLU A 55 -16.98 7.99 -18.92
CA GLU A 55 -17.48 8.95 -19.88
C GLU A 55 -16.34 9.93 -20.23
N LYS A 56 -16.33 10.40 -21.48
CA LYS A 56 -15.29 11.33 -21.93
C LYS A 56 -15.29 12.58 -21.03
N TYR A 57 -14.10 12.97 -20.58
CA TYR A 57 -13.85 14.10 -19.67
C TYR A 57 -14.38 13.93 -18.23
N LYS A 58 -14.90 12.78 -17.88
CA LYS A 58 -15.27 12.48 -16.50
C LYS A 58 -14.27 11.51 -15.84
N PRO A 59 -14.19 11.49 -14.50
CA PRO A 59 -13.36 10.52 -13.80
C PRO A 59 -13.77 9.09 -14.08
N VAL A 60 -12.79 8.19 -14.17
CA VAL A 60 -12.99 6.75 -14.26
C VAL A 60 -13.44 6.21 -12.92
N LYS A 61 -14.51 5.43 -12.89
CA LYS A 61 -15.02 4.81 -11.65
C LYS A 61 -15.09 3.30 -11.80
N LEU A 62 -14.72 2.56 -10.75
CA LEU A 62 -14.90 1.11 -10.71
C LEU A 62 -16.38 0.74 -10.52
N THR A 63 -16.85 -0.25 -11.29
CA THR A 63 -18.10 -0.94 -10.97
C THR A 63 -17.90 -1.83 -9.73
N ILE A 64 -18.98 -2.36 -9.15
CA ILE A 64 -18.90 -3.37 -8.07
C ILE A 64 -18.00 -4.54 -8.49
N LYS A 65 -18.17 -5.02 -9.74
CA LYS A 65 -17.34 -6.10 -10.32
C LYS A 65 -15.88 -5.69 -10.45
N GLY A 66 -15.60 -4.48 -10.96
CA GLY A 66 -14.25 -3.95 -11.09
C GLY A 66 -13.56 -3.76 -9.74
N LYS A 67 -14.27 -3.22 -8.74
CA LYS A 67 -13.77 -3.04 -7.38
C LYS A 67 -13.39 -4.38 -6.73
N ARG A 68 -14.26 -5.40 -6.88
CA ARG A 68 -13.96 -6.74 -6.39
C ARG A 68 -12.74 -7.35 -7.07
N LEU A 69 -12.63 -7.25 -8.39
CA LEU A 69 -11.47 -7.77 -9.13
C LEU A 69 -10.17 -7.06 -8.72
N GLY A 70 -10.17 -5.73 -8.60
CA GLY A 70 -9.02 -4.98 -8.11
C GLY A 70 -8.60 -5.40 -6.70
N ALA A 71 -9.56 -5.55 -5.79
CA ALA A 71 -9.31 -6.03 -4.43
C ALA A 71 -8.70 -7.45 -4.40
N LEU A 72 -9.15 -8.37 -5.29
CA LEU A 72 -8.59 -9.72 -5.37
C LEU A 72 -7.16 -9.74 -5.90
N ILE A 73 -6.78 -8.83 -6.79
CA ILE A 73 -5.39 -8.67 -7.23
C ILE A 73 -4.53 -8.17 -6.06
N VAL A 74 -5.00 -7.15 -5.35
CA VAL A 74 -4.33 -6.64 -4.14
C VAL A 74 -4.19 -7.73 -3.07
N ARG A 75 -5.20 -8.61 -2.90
CA ARG A 75 -5.09 -9.76 -2.01
C ARG A 75 -3.94 -10.68 -2.39
N LYS A 76 -3.85 -11.07 -3.66
CA LYS A 76 -2.77 -11.93 -4.16
C LYS A 76 -1.40 -11.32 -3.89
N HIS A 77 -1.25 -10.03 -4.20
CA HIS A 77 -0.03 -9.27 -3.95
C HIS A 77 0.37 -9.33 -2.48
N ARG A 78 -0.51 -8.89 -1.57
CA ARG A 78 -0.23 -8.80 -0.12
C ARG A 78 -0.03 -10.16 0.55
N LEU A 79 -0.75 -11.21 0.12
CA LEU A 79 -0.48 -12.57 0.56
C LEU A 79 0.91 -13.04 0.13
N THR A 80 1.33 -12.71 -1.10
CA THR A 80 2.67 -13.05 -1.58
C THR A 80 3.75 -12.32 -0.79
N GLU A 81 3.60 -11.01 -0.56
CA GLU A 81 4.53 -10.25 0.29
C GLU A 81 4.66 -10.88 1.68
N MET A 82 3.53 -11.27 2.27
CA MET A 82 3.49 -11.92 3.59
C MET A 82 4.19 -13.28 3.57
N PHE A 83 3.97 -14.10 2.55
CA PHE A 83 4.61 -15.39 2.37
C PHE A 83 6.14 -15.27 2.19
N LEU A 84 6.57 -14.35 1.33
CA LEU A 84 7.99 -14.08 1.13
C LEU A 84 8.67 -13.62 2.44
N SER A 85 8.01 -12.76 3.20
CA SER A 85 8.56 -12.25 4.44
C SER A 85 8.57 -13.30 5.57
N GLN A 86 7.44 -13.98 5.81
CA GLN A 86 7.32 -14.88 6.98
C GLN A 86 7.88 -16.27 6.74
N VAL A 87 7.73 -16.82 5.52
CA VAL A 87 8.12 -18.21 5.23
C VAL A 87 9.49 -18.26 4.59
N MET A 88 9.81 -17.32 3.70
CA MET A 88 11.08 -17.29 2.99
C MET A 88 12.12 -16.34 3.60
N SER A 89 11.74 -15.59 4.66
CA SER A 89 12.63 -14.68 5.39
C SER A 89 13.23 -13.54 4.57
N PHE A 90 12.53 -13.11 3.51
CA PHE A 90 12.90 -11.88 2.80
C PHE A 90 12.66 -10.66 3.69
N GLY A 91 13.51 -9.63 3.53
CA GLY A 91 13.26 -8.32 4.12
C GLY A 91 11.99 -7.67 3.56
N TRP A 92 11.29 -6.89 4.39
CA TRP A 92 10.08 -6.21 3.95
C TRP A 92 10.31 -5.21 2.79
N GLU A 93 11.55 -4.78 2.57
CA GLU A 93 11.98 -3.94 1.45
C GLU A 93 12.26 -4.71 0.15
N GLU A 94 12.25 -6.05 0.19
CA GLU A 94 12.60 -6.92 -0.93
C GLU A 94 11.39 -7.59 -1.58
N VAL A 95 10.26 -7.66 -0.85
CA VAL A 95 9.11 -8.51 -1.21
C VAL A 95 8.25 -7.95 -2.35
N HIS A 96 8.22 -6.61 -2.53
CA HIS A 96 7.29 -5.93 -3.43
C HIS A 96 7.47 -6.34 -4.89
N ASP A 97 8.71 -6.26 -5.40
CA ASP A 97 8.99 -6.53 -6.82
C ASP A 97 8.67 -7.98 -7.19
N ILE A 98 8.96 -8.93 -6.28
CA ILE A 98 8.65 -10.35 -6.47
C ILE A 98 7.13 -10.57 -6.43
N ALA A 99 6.42 -9.91 -5.53
CA ALA A 99 4.97 -10.01 -5.43
C ALA A 99 4.25 -9.46 -6.68
N GLU A 100 4.77 -8.40 -7.31
CA GLU A 100 4.28 -7.87 -8.59
C GLU A 100 4.31 -8.92 -9.72
N GLU A 101 5.28 -9.83 -9.72
CA GLU A 101 5.35 -10.91 -10.73
C GLU A 101 4.40 -12.06 -10.38
N ILE A 102 4.36 -12.47 -9.12
CA ILE A 102 3.60 -13.65 -8.66
C ILE A 102 2.09 -13.39 -8.63
N GLU A 103 1.63 -12.17 -8.36
CA GLU A 103 0.20 -11.84 -8.25
C GLU A 103 -0.61 -12.20 -9.51
N HIS A 104 0.06 -12.34 -10.66
CA HIS A 104 -0.56 -12.67 -11.94
C HIS A 104 -0.75 -14.18 -12.17
N ILE A 105 -0.28 -15.01 -11.25
CA ILE A 105 -0.53 -16.46 -11.31
C ILE A 105 -2.04 -16.70 -11.27
N ASN A 106 -2.53 -17.41 -12.30
CA ASN A 106 -3.93 -17.74 -12.45
C ASN A 106 -4.28 -19.07 -11.76
N SER A 107 -4.09 -19.14 -10.44
CA SER A 107 -4.43 -20.30 -9.63
C SER A 107 -4.99 -19.86 -8.29
N ASN A 108 -6.30 -20.00 -8.10
CA ASN A 108 -6.92 -19.72 -6.80
C ASN A 108 -6.39 -20.69 -5.74
N LEU A 109 -6.20 -21.96 -6.10
CA LEU A 109 -5.68 -22.97 -5.19
C LEU A 109 -4.30 -22.60 -4.65
N PHE A 110 -3.43 -22.00 -5.48
CA PHE A 110 -2.10 -21.55 -5.06
C PHE A 110 -2.19 -20.50 -3.95
N PHE A 111 -3.02 -19.48 -4.13
CA PHE A 111 -3.19 -18.41 -3.13
C PHE A 111 -4.00 -18.88 -1.91
N ASP A 112 -4.92 -19.85 -2.08
CA ASP A 112 -5.64 -20.44 -0.95
C ASP A 112 -4.68 -21.25 -0.05
N ARG A 113 -3.74 -22.00 -0.64
CA ARG A 113 -2.71 -22.71 0.13
C ARG A 113 -1.73 -21.76 0.81
N MET A 114 -1.36 -20.67 0.12
CA MET A 114 -0.53 -19.63 0.72
C MET A 114 -1.21 -19.01 1.94
N ASP A 115 -2.50 -18.69 1.83
CA ASP A 115 -3.32 -18.14 2.91
C ASP A 115 -3.42 -19.10 4.12
N GLU A 116 -3.61 -20.41 3.86
CA GLU A 116 -3.64 -21.46 4.88
C GLU A 116 -2.30 -21.59 5.61
N ILE A 117 -1.17 -21.63 4.87
CA ILE A 117 0.18 -21.73 5.44
C ILE A 117 0.47 -20.53 6.33
N LEU A 118 0.00 -19.34 5.96
CA LEU A 118 0.17 -18.11 6.72
C LEU A 118 -0.79 -17.97 7.92
N GLY A 119 -1.74 -18.89 8.10
CA GLY A 119 -2.75 -18.83 9.16
C GLY A 119 -3.77 -17.71 8.96
N PHE A 120 -4.13 -17.41 7.74
CA PHE A 120 -5.13 -16.40 7.34
C PHE A 120 -4.78 -14.98 7.83
N PRO A 121 -3.66 -14.41 7.39
CA PRO A 121 -3.22 -13.11 7.82
C PRO A 121 -4.21 -12.01 7.38
N THR A 122 -4.39 -11.02 8.22
CA THR A 122 -5.26 -9.86 7.94
C THR A 122 -4.51 -8.63 7.49
N LEU A 123 -3.19 -8.60 7.70
CA LEU A 123 -2.28 -7.51 7.35
C LEU A 123 -1.08 -8.07 6.58
N ASP A 124 -0.53 -7.28 5.68
CA ASP A 124 0.74 -7.56 4.98
C ASP A 124 1.97 -7.12 5.82
N PRO A 125 3.21 -7.35 5.36
CA PRO A 125 4.42 -6.97 6.11
C PRO A 125 4.57 -5.47 6.37
N HIS A 126 3.81 -4.63 5.65
CA HIS A 126 3.82 -3.18 5.77
C HIS A 126 2.66 -2.64 6.61
N GLY A 127 1.79 -3.52 7.13
CA GLY A 127 0.62 -3.18 7.94
C GLY A 127 -0.63 -2.83 7.13
N SER A 128 -0.64 -3.08 5.83
CA SER A 128 -1.80 -2.83 4.97
C SER A 128 -2.80 -3.98 5.04
N PRO A 129 -4.13 -3.72 5.14
CA PRO A 129 -5.13 -4.77 5.26
C PRO A 129 -5.20 -5.67 4.02
N ILE A 130 -5.13 -6.99 4.20
CA ILE A 130 -5.31 -7.99 3.13
C ILE A 130 -6.81 -8.15 2.86
N PRO A 131 -7.30 -7.93 1.62
CA PRO A 131 -8.69 -8.20 1.28
C PRO A 131 -9.05 -9.68 1.45
N ASP A 132 -10.27 -9.99 1.87
CA ASP A 132 -10.76 -11.37 1.96
C ASP A 132 -11.01 -11.99 0.56
N LYS A 133 -11.41 -13.27 0.50
CA LYS A 133 -11.73 -14.00 -0.75
C LYS A 133 -12.89 -13.38 -1.55
N ASN A 134 -13.67 -12.48 -0.95
CA ASN A 134 -14.75 -11.75 -1.60
C ASN A 134 -14.32 -10.34 -2.05
N GLY A 135 -13.08 -9.92 -1.71
CA GLY A 135 -12.55 -8.58 -1.97
C GLY A 135 -12.99 -7.54 -0.94
N LYS A 136 -13.51 -7.97 0.22
CA LYS A 136 -13.84 -7.06 1.33
C LYS A 136 -12.57 -6.77 2.13
N VAL A 137 -12.36 -5.51 2.45
CA VAL A 137 -11.21 -5.03 3.23
C VAL A 137 -11.68 -4.71 4.65
N LEU A 138 -10.95 -5.19 5.65
CA LEU A 138 -11.18 -4.78 7.04
C LEU A 138 -10.86 -3.29 7.19
N LYS A 139 -11.78 -2.56 7.82
CA LYS A 139 -11.50 -1.18 8.21
C LYS A 139 -10.61 -1.20 9.45
N VAL A 140 -9.44 -0.62 9.34
CA VAL A 140 -8.54 -0.37 10.47
C VAL A 140 -8.58 1.12 10.79
N ASN A 141 -8.77 1.43 12.06
CA ASN A 141 -8.79 2.82 12.54
C ASN A 141 -7.38 3.19 13.00
N TYR A 142 -6.51 3.49 12.06
CA TYR A 142 -5.19 4.03 12.35
C TYR A 142 -5.24 5.56 12.41
N LEU A 143 -4.40 6.12 13.27
CA LEU A 143 -4.10 7.56 13.26
C LEU A 143 -2.88 7.79 12.37
N ASN A 144 -2.85 8.94 11.73
CA ASN A 144 -1.65 9.37 11.03
C ASN A 144 -0.66 9.97 12.05
N LEU A 145 0.61 9.61 11.97
CA LEU A 145 1.63 10.10 12.90
C LEU A 145 1.68 11.64 12.94
N SER A 146 1.37 12.31 11.84
CA SER A 146 1.33 13.78 11.78
C SER A 146 0.30 14.42 12.72
N THR A 147 -0.69 13.65 13.20
CA THR A 147 -1.72 14.15 14.13
C THR A 147 -1.32 13.99 15.61
N ILE A 148 -0.20 13.31 15.88
CA ILE A 148 0.27 13.01 17.22
C ILE A 148 1.06 14.19 17.78
N LYS A 149 0.90 14.45 19.08
CA LYS A 149 1.53 15.59 19.78
C LYS A 149 2.76 15.14 20.57
N PRO A 150 3.71 16.07 20.85
CA PRO A 150 4.80 15.80 21.79
C PRO A 150 4.27 15.29 23.15
N GLY A 151 5.01 14.37 23.76
CA GLY A 151 4.64 13.70 25.00
C GLY A 151 3.77 12.46 24.84
N GLN A 152 3.21 12.20 23.64
CA GLN A 152 2.43 10.99 23.39
C GLN A 152 3.30 9.80 23.01
N LYS A 153 2.83 8.61 23.36
CA LYS A 153 3.39 7.32 22.93
C LYS A 153 2.45 6.68 21.93
N VAL A 154 3.02 6.12 20.88
CA VAL A 154 2.26 5.46 19.81
C VAL A 154 3.00 4.21 19.35
N ARG A 155 2.25 3.24 18.83
CA ARG A 155 2.79 2.03 18.19
C ARG A 155 2.68 2.17 16.68
N LEU A 156 3.78 1.94 15.98
CA LEU A 156 3.79 1.89 14.52
C LEU A 156 3.04 0.64 14.04
N CYS A 157 1.92 0.82 13.33
CA CYS A 157 1.03 -0.25 12.90
C CYS A 157 1.03 -0.48 11.39
N GLY A 158 1.44 0.51 10.61
CA GLY A 158 1.50 0.37 9.16
C GLY A 158 2.14 1.57 8.49
N LEU A 159 2.36 1.41 7.19
CA LEU A 159 2.92 2.43 6.31
C LEU A 159 1.95 2.65 5.14
N GLU A 160 1.61 3.91 4.87
CA GLU A 160 0.83 4.29 3.69
C GLU A 160 1.67 4.17 2.41
N ASN A 161 2.95 4.52 2.52
CA ASN A 161 3.93 4.38 1.46
C ASN A 161 5.05 3.44 1.93
N SER A 162 5.24 2.34 1.21
CA SER A 162 6.25 1.31 1.48
C SER A 162 7.34 1.29 0.41
N SER A 163 7.78 2.48 -0.08
CA SER A 163 8.89 2.53 -1.02
C SER A 163 10.16 1.92 -0.43
N LYS A 164 10.93 1.22 -1.25
CA LYS A 164 12.19 0.55 -0.85
C LYS A 164 13.13 1.48 -0.09
N ASP A 165 13.27 2.72 -0.55
CA ASP A 165 14.13 3.72 0.11
C ASP A 165 13.64 4.07 1.52
N LEU A 166 12.32 4.19 1.73
CA LEU A 166 11.73 4.43 3.04
C LEU A 166 11.99 3.23 3.96
N LEU A 167 11.76 2.01 3.48
CA LEU A 167 11.96 0.79 4.26
C LEU A 167 13.43 0.62 4.66
N LEU A 168 14.37 0.83 3.74
CA LEU A 168 15.81 0.84 4.03
C LEU A 168 16.19 1.94 5.04
N TYR A 169 15.58 3.13 4.95
CA TYR A 169 15.78 4.19 5.94
C TYR A 169 15.30 3.77 7.32
N LEU A 170 14.12 3.12 7.43
CA LEU A 170 13.58 2.62 8.68
C LEU A 170 14.45 1.50 9.27
N ASN A 171 14.96 0.58 8.44
CA ASN A 171 15.92 -0.45 8.84
C ASN A 171 17.18 0.17 9.48
N LYS A 172 17.76 1.20 8.85
CA LYS A 172 18.91 1.95 9.43
C LYS A 172 18.58 2.59 10.77
N LYS A 173 17.32 3.00 10.96
CA LYS A 173 16.82 3.55 12.23
C LYS A 173 16.37 2.49 13.22
N LYS A 174 16.44 1.19 12.86
CA LYS A 174 15.92 0.06 13.66
C LYS A 174 14.44 0.22 14.05
N ILE A 175 13.67 0.83 13.15
CA ILE A 175 12.23 1.02 13.28
C ILE A 175 11.54 -0.05 12.42
N LYS A 176 10.61 -0.80 13.02
CA LYS A 176 9.81 -1.83 12.35
C LYS A 176 8.36 -1.75 12.82
N LEU A 177 7.46 -2.45 12.17
CA LEU A 177 6.09 -2.55 12.67
C LEU A 177 6.09 -3.10 14.09
N GLY A 178 5.18 -2.58 14.93
CA GLY A 178 5.12 -2.87 16.35
C GLY A 178 6.06 -2.03 17.23
N SER A 179 7.00 -1.26 16.64
CA SER A 179 7.86 -0.35 17.42
C SER A 179 7.02 0.69 18.15
N VAL A 180 7.33 0.89 19.44
CA VAL A 180 6.71 1.94 20.27
C VAL A 180 7.58 3.18 20.21
N LEU A 181 6.97 4.28 19.81
CA LEU A 181 7.58 5.57 19.59
C LEU A 181 7.07 6.58 20.61
N SER A 182 7.93 7.14 21.44
CA SER A 182 7.61 8.30 22.27
C SER A 182 7.98 9.56 21.51
N ILE A 183 7.03 10.46 21.26
CA ILE A 183 7.24 11.70 20.54
C ILE A 183 7.81 12.72 21.51
N LEU A 184 9.09 13.08 21.35
CA LEU A 184 9.77 14.03 22.22
C LEU A 184 9.52 15.47 21.76
N HIS A 185 9.73 15.74 20.48
CA HIS A 185 9.61 17.07 19.90
C HIS A 185 9.20 17.01 18.43
N ILE A 186 8.55 18.05 17.96
CA ILE A 186 8.21 18.26 16.54
C ILE A 186 8.83 19.59 16.13
N GLU A 187 9.78 19.52 15.19
CA GLU A 187 10.47 20.71 14.67
C GLU A 187 9.50 21.55 13.82
N LYS A 188 9.34 22.84 14.14
CA LYS A 188 8.40 23.73 13.46
C LYS A 188 8.80 24.06 12.02
N PHE A 189 10.10 24.04 11.73
CA PHE A 189 10.63 24.44 10.43
C PHE A 189 10.31 23.39 9.33
N ASP A 190 10.54 22.12 9.62
CA ASP A 190 10.42 21.05 8.62
C ASP A 190 9.46 19.94 9.04
N ASN A 191 8.75 20.10 10.17
CA ASN A 191 7.88 19.11 10.77
C ASN A 191 8.57 17.75 11.01
N SER A 192 9.88 17.73 11.22
CA SER A 192 10.58 16.51 11.62
C SER A 192 10.24 16.15 13.05
N PHE A 193 10.20 14.84 13.33
CA PHE A 193 9.91 14.30 14.65
C PHE A 193 11.17 13.83 15.32
N GLU A 194 11.40 14.29 16.53
CA GLU A 194 12.34 13.65 17.44
C GLU A 194 11.59 12.59 18.25
N ILE A 195 12.03 11.34 18.10
CA ILE A 195 11.38 10.18 18.72
C ILE A 195 12.36 9.41 19.60
N LEU A 196 11.85 8.83 20.66
CA LEU A 196 12.52 7.81 21.45
C LEU A 196 11.90 6.44 21.15
N LEU A 197 12.74 5.45 20.78
CA LEU A 197 12.34 4.07 20.67
C LEU A 197 12.43 3.39 22.02
N GLU A 198 11.36 2.78 22.53
CA GLU A 198 11.35 2.16 23.87
C GLU A 198 12.38 1.03 24.03
N ASN A 199 12.74 0.34 22.95
CA ASN A 199 13.72 -0.76 22.96
C ASN A 199 15.17 -0.28 22.74
N CYS A 200 15.42 1.02 22.64
CA CYS A 200 16.74 1.62 22.44
C CYS A 200 16.75 2.96 23.17
N ASN A 201 17.46 3.08 24.28
CA ASN A 201 17.59 4.33 25.06
C ASN A 201 18.27 5.49 24.29
N THR A 202 18.11 5.60 22.98
CA THR A 202 18.68 6.64 22.15
C THR A 202 17.59 7.38 21.39
N SER A 203 17.54 8.70 21.55
CA SER A 203 16.68 9.59 20.76
C SER A 203 17.08 9.53 19.28
N ARG A 204 16.11 9.61 18.38
CA ARG A 204 16.31 9.55 16.94
C ARG A 204 15.45 10.59 16.24
N SER A 205 16.04 11.27 15.26
CA SER A 205 15.30 12.20 14.42
C SER A 205 14.74 11.48 13.19
N LEU A 206 13.44 11.61 12.98
CA LEU A 206 12.75 11.28 11.74
C LEU A 206 12.57 12.56 10.93
N LYS A 207 13.48 12.78 9.98
CA LYS A 207 13.45 13.99 9.14
C LYS A 207 12.50 13.82 7.96
N LYS A 208 11.78 14.89 7.65
CA LYS A 208 11.08 15.04 6.38
C LYS A 208 12.13 15.29 5.30
N ARG A 209 12.49 14.27 4.48
CA ARG A 209 13.38 14.49 3.34
C ARG A 209 12.62 15.19 2.22
N GLY A 210 13.13 16.31 1.74
CA GLY A 210 12.69 16.95 0.49
C GLY A 210 12.86 15.95 -0.67
N GLY A 211 11.80 15.76 -1.47
CA GLY A 211 11.79 14.90 -2.66
C GLY A 211 10.96 13.62 -2.54
N PHE A 212 10.79 13.06 -1.36
CA PHE A 212 9.80 12.01 -1.10
C PHE A 212 8.63 12.65 -0.36
N GLY A 213 7.42 12.59 -0.93
CA GLY A 213 6.23 13.16 -0.32
C GLY A 213 6.14 12.79 1.16
N ASN A 214 5.78 13.75 1.98
CA ASN A 214 5.56 13.72 3.43
C ASN A 214 5.83 12.36 4.12
N THR A 215 7.10 11.97 4.35
CA THR A 215 7.47 10.69 4.96
C THR A 215 6.71 10.43 6.28
N ILE A 216 6.45 11.48 7.05
CA ILE A 216 5.75 11.38 8.35
C ILE A 216 4.25 11.11 8.17
N ASN A 217 3.64 11.63 7.11
CA ASN A 217 2.24 11.33 6.78
C ASN A 217 2.03 9.88 6.31
N SER A 218 3.12 9.15 6.05
CA SER A 218 3.06 7.76 5.62
C SER A 218 3.05 6.74 6.77
N PHE A 219 3.07 7.18 8.03
CA PHE A 219 3.06 6.28 9.19
C PHE A 219 1.66 6.19 9.80
N TRP A 220 1.16 4.98 9.94
CA TRP A 220 -0.06 4.66 10.67
C TRP A 220 0.28 4.15 12.08
N VAL A 221 -0.37 4.73 13.08
CA VAL A 221 -0.10 4.47 14.50
C VAL A 221 -1.39 4.30 15.31
N ILE A 222 -1.28 3.65 16.47
CA ILE A 222 -2.29 3.55 17.52
C ILE A 222 -1.69 3.91 18.88
#